data_dfcc39caccd326f4eedcdffec773ab42
#
_entry.id   dfcc39caccd326f4eedcdffec773ab42
#
_cell.length_a   1.000
_cell.length_b   1.000
_cell.length_c   1.000
_cell.angle_alpha   90.00
_cell.angle_beta   90.00
_cell.angle_gamma   90.00
#
_symmetry.space_group_name_H-M   'P 1'
#
loop_
_entity.id
_entity.type
_entity.pdbx_description
1 polymer ?
#
loop_
_entity_poly.entity_id
_entity_poly.type
_entity_poly.pdbx_seq_one_letter_code
_entity_poly.pdbx_strand_id
1 'polypeptide(L)'
;MPGKIVAHDTHLRIDTEFIELKDCFEAFRRGVEYREKNDVDDILVICNAPDIIEYQLKNGDSFIVTYDPIHQIIVMRVFLHDEDITIKPIYIYNNREYQIACEFLRQVMHDKIDIKDEWIA
;
A
#
# COMPACT_ATOMS: atom_id res chain seq x y z
N MET A 1 0.85 -18.43 -17.78
CA MET A 1 0.08 -17.21 -17.97
C MET A 1 0.64 -16.09 -17.13
N PRO A 2 0.77 -14.90 -17.67
CA PRO A 2 1.21 -13.78 -16.85
C PRO A 2 0.20 -13.53 -15.73
N GLY A 3 0.69 -12.96 -14.65
CA GLY A 3 -0.12 -12.65 -13.51
C GLY A 3 -1.16 -11.57 -13.79
N LYS A 4 -2.17 -11.55 -12.98
CA LYS A 4 -3.17 -10.50 -13.00
C LYS A 4 -3.47 -10.04 -11.58
N ILE A 5 -3.89 -8.82 -11.46
CA ILE A 5 -4.29 -8.22 -10.22
C ILE A 5 -5.80 -8.31 -10.11
N VAL A 6 -6.30 -8.84 -9.02
CA VAL A 6 -7.72 -9.02 -8.79
C VAL A 6 -8.15 -8.15 -7.63
N ALA A 7 -9.19 -7.35 -7.85
CA ALA A 7 -9.82 -6.57 -6.79
C ALA A 7 -10.79 -7.47 -6.03
N HIS A 8 -10.53 -7.68 -4.76
CA HIS A 8 -11.39 -8.38 -3.83
C HIS A 8 -11.87 -7.42 -2.75
N ASP A 9 -12.42 -7.92 -1.68
CA ASP A 9 -12.88 -7.09 -0.57
C ASP A 9 -11.79 -6.18 -0.02
N THR A 10 -10.52 -6.59 -0.13
CA THR A 10 -9.37 -5.76 0.24
C THR A 10 -8.93 -4.84 -0.88
N HIS A 11 -9.25 -5.17 -2.13
CA HIS A 11 -8.84 -4.47 -3.34
C HIS A 11 -7.34 -4.33 -3.53
N LEU A 12 -6.56 -5.20 -2.88
CA LEU A 12 -5.11 -5.20 -2.93
C LEU A 12 -4.59 -6.63 -3.11
N ARG A 13 -5.40 -7.53 -3.65
CA ARG A 13 -5.03 -8.93 -3.78
C ARG A 13 -4.38 -9.22 -5.13
N ILE A 14 -3.35 -10.07 -5.11
CA ILE A 14 -2.70 -10.61 -6.29
C ILE A 14 -3.16 -12.05 -6.48
N ASP A 15 -3.60 -12.39 -7.69
CA ASP A 15 -4.15 -13.70 -8.02
C ASP A 15 -3.08 -14.68 -8.51
N THR A 16 -1.91 -14.21 -8.90
CA THR A 16 -0.84 -15.05 -9.44
C THR A 16 0.53 -14.47 -9.13
N GLU A 17 1.55 -15.31 -9.19
CA GLU A 17 2.93 -14.96 -8.90
C GLU A 17 3.64 -14.21 -10.03
N PHE A 18 3.08 -14.21 -11.25
CA PHE A 18 3.72 -13.59 -12.42
C PHE A 18 3.17 -12.19 -12.69
N ILE A 19 3.49 -11.25 -11.79
CA ILE A 19 3.01 -9.88 -11.88
C ILE A 19 4.21 -8.94 -11.94
N GLU A 20 4.15 -7.99 -12.89
CA GLU A 20 5.14 -6.93 -12.96
C GLU A 20 4.88 -5.88 -11.88
N LEU A 21 5.94 -5.20 -11.42
CA LEU A 21 5.82 -4.18 -10.39
C LEU A 21 4.90 -3.05 -10.79
N LYS A 22 4.90 -2.67 -12.07
CA LYS A 22 3.96 -1.68 -12.57
C LYS A 22 2.51 -2.06 -12.30
N ASP A 23 2.17 -3.33 -12.50
CA ASP A 23 0.83 -3.84 -12.25
C ASP A 23 0.51 -3.86 -10.76
N CYS A 24 1.51 -4.14 -9.92
CA CYS A 24 1.38 -4.05 -8.47
C CYS A 24 1.07 -2.62 -8.03
N PHE A 25 1.76 -1.64 -8.59
CA PHE A 25 1.51 -0.23 -8.28
C PHE A 25 0.10 0.18 -8.70
N GLU A 26 -0.34 -0.23 -9.89
CA GLU A 26 -1.69 0.06 -10.36
C GLU A 26 -2.76 -0.62 -9.51
N ALA A 27 -2.45 -1.77 -8.90
CA ALA A 27 -3.36 -2.41 -7.96
C ALA A 27 -3.53 -1.60 -6.67
N PHE A 28 -2.45 -1.05 -6.14
CA PHE A 28 -2.54 -0.11 -5.02
C PHE A 28 -3.44 1.06 -5.37
N ARG A 29 -3.21 1.66 -6.54
CA ARG A 29 -4.00 2.80 -7.01
C ARG A 29 -5.49 2.47 -7.07
N ARG A 30 -5.83 1.37 -7.75
CA ARG A 30 -7.23 0.96 -7.90
C ARG A 30 -7.86 0.61 -6.56
N GLY A 31 -7.13 -0.06 -5.69
CA GLY A 31 -7.62 -0.42 -4.37
C GLY A 31 -7.92 0.82 -3.52
N VAL A 32 -7.02 1.79 -3.53
CA VAL A 32 -7.20 3.03 -2.78
C VAL A 32 -8.36 3.84 -3.33
N GLU A 33 -8.44 3.99 -4.66
CA GLU A 33 -9.54 4.70 -5.31
C GLU A 33 -10.91 4.06 -5.02
N TYR A 34 -10.96 2.73 -5.04
CA TYR A 34 -12.19 2.02 -4.72
C TYR A 34 -12.63 2.30 -3.29
N ARG A 35 -11.70 2.24 -2.34
CA ARG A 35 -12.00 2.46 -0.93
C ARG A 35 -12.47 3.90 -0.69
N GLU A 36 -11.82 4.87 -1.30
CA GLU A 36 -12.24 6.26 -1.22
C GLU A 36 -13.64 6.45 -1.79
N LYS A 37 -13.88 5.94 -3.00
CA LYS A 37 -15.16 6.09 -3.70
C LYS A 37 -16.32 5.45 -2.93
N ASN A 38 -16.07 4.35 -2.25
CA ASN A 38 -17.08 3.61 -1.51
C ASN A 38 -17.06 3.89 -0.01
N ASP A 39 -16.31 4.91 0.39
CA ASP A 39 -16.20 5.33 1.80
C ASP A 39 -15.78 4.18 2.72
N VAL A 40 -14.90 3.31 2.22
CA VAL A 40 -14.33 2.21 2.97
C VAL A 40 -13.11 2.73 3.72
N ASP A 41 -13.01 2.43 5.01
CA ASP A 41 -11.90 2.83 5.87
C ASP A 41 -11.66 4.34 5.93
N ASP A 42 -12.59 5.17 5.50
CA ASP A 42 -12.49 6.63 5.54
C ASP A 42 -11.16 7.13 4.95
N ILE A 43 -10.82 6.68 3.75
CA ILE A 43 -9.59 7.06 3.07
C ILE A 43 -9.77 8.35 2.30
N LEU A 44 -8.82 9.28 2.47
CA LEU A 44 -8.69 10.48 1.66
C LEU A 44 -7.46 10.39 0.78
N VAL A 45 -7.65 10.38 -0.54
CA VAL A 45 -6.54 10.40 -1.49
C VAL A 45 -6.05 11.83 -1.63
N ILE A 46 -4.82 12.07 -1.17
CA ILE A 46 -4.19 13.40 -1.21
C ILE A 46 -3.46 13.62 -2.52
N CYS A 47 -2.83 12.58 -3.06
CA CYS A 47 -2.12 12.66 -4.33
C CYS A 47 -2.30 11.35 -5.10
N ASN A 48 -2.60 11.44 -6.38
CA ASN A 48 -2.74 10.30 -7.26
C ASN A 48 -2.12 10.65 -8.62
N ALA A 49 -0.79 10.70 -8.65
CA ALA A 49 -0.01 10.95 -9.85
C ALA A 49 0.45 9.62 -10.46
N PRO A 50 1.01 9.61 -11.69
CA PRO A 50 1.40 8.37 -12.36
C PRO A 50 2.38 7.50 -11.60
N ASP A 51 3.21 8.08 -10.74
CA ASP A 51 4.28 7.39 -10.04
C ASP A 51 4.20 7.52 -8.52
N ILE A 52 3.16 8.15 -7.99
CA ILE A 52 2.99 8.35 -6.56
C ILE A 52 1.52 8.32 -6.16
N ILE A 53 1.24 7.65 -5.06
CA ILE A 53 -0.05 7.69 -4.40
C ILE A 53 0.19 8.12 -2.96
N GLU A 54 -0.51 9.16 -2.53
CA GLU A 54 -0.49 9.59 -1.13
C GLU A 54 -1.92 9.62 -0.62
N TYR A 55 -2.15 8.97 0.51
CA TYR A 55 -3.48 8.91 1.10
C TYR A 55 -3.40 8.88 2.62
N GLN A 56 -4.51 9.29 3.24
CA GLN A 56 -4.63 9.39 4.67
C GLN A 56 -5.91 8.70 5.15
N LEU A 57 -5.82 7.99 6.24
CA LEU A 57 -6.97 7.44 6.93
C LEU A 57 -7.53 8.48 7.89
N LYS A 58 -8.80 8.32 8.25
CA LYS A 58 -9.49 9.24 9.16
C LYS A 58 -8.83 9.30 10.54
N ASN A 59 -8.23 8.20 10.98
CA ASN A 59 -7.52 8.15 12.25
C ASN A 59 -6.19 8.93 12.24
N GLY A 60 -5.78 9.45 11.08
CA GLY A 60 -4.54 10.20 10.93
C GLY A 60 -3.36 9.42 10.37
N ASP A 61 -3.50 8.10 10.20
CA ASP A 61 -2.47 7.31 9.54
C ASP A 61 -2.31 7.76 8.09
N SER A 62 -1.08 7.84 7.61
CA SER A 62 -0.79 8.25 6.24
C SER A 62 0.09 7.23 5.54
N PHE A 63 -0.11 7.10 4.25
CA PHE A 63 0.61 6.16 3.41
C PHE A 63 1.04 6.85 2.14
N ILE A 64 2.30 6.62 1.76
CA ILE A 64 2.82 7.12 0.50
C ILE A 64 3.43 5.94 -0.24
N VAL A 65 2.93 5.68 -1.44
CA VAL A 65 3.44 4.61 -2.30
C VAL A 65 4.02 5.25 -3.55
N THR A 66 5.28 4.98 -3.82
CA THR A 66 6.02 5.54 -4.95
C THR A 66 6.54 4.42 -5.84
N TYR A 67 6.40 4.57 -7.14
CA TYR A 67 6.93 3.63 -8.13
C TYR A 67 8.10 4.26 -8.87
N ASP A 68 9.22 3.55 -8.91
CA ASP A 68 10.41 3.92 -9.67
C ASP A 68 10.61 2.91 -10.80
N PRO A 69 10.24 3.25 -12.05
CA PRO A 69 10.37 2.33 -13.18
C PRO A 69 11.83 2.11 -13.61
N ILE A 70 12.72 3.03 -13.29
CA ILE A 70 14.14 2.93 -13.67
C ILE A 70 14.82 1.86 -12.84
N HIS A 71 14.62 1.87 -11.53
CA HIS A 71 15.21 0.90 -10.61
C HIS A 71 14.29 -0.29 -10.36
N GLN A 72 13.08 -0.29 -10.94
CA GLN A 72 12.07 -1.35 -10.77
C GLN A 72 11.83 -1.65 -9.30
N ILE A 73 11.38 -0.64 -8.58
CA ILE A 73 11.09 -0.75 -7.15
C ILE A 73 9.84 0.07 -6.82
N ILE A 74 9.07 -0.43 -5.88
CA ILE A 74 8.00 0.32 -5.23
C ILE A 74 8.45 0.59 -3.80
N VAL A 75 8.30 1.82 -3.34
CA VAL A 75 8.61 2.20 -1.97
C VAL A 75 7.32 2.60 -1.27
N MET A 76 7.03 1.95 -0.17
CA MET A 76 5.89 2.29 0.67
C MET A 76 6.38 2.92 1.97
N ARG A 77 5.87 4.11 2.29
CA ARG A 77 6.15 4.83 3.53
C ARG A 77 4.88 4.91 4.33
N VAL A 78 4.98 4.60 5.62
CA VAL A 78 3.83 4.56 6.52
C VAL A 78 4.10 5.49 7.70
N PHE A 79 3.12 6.34 8.00
CA PHE A 79 3.16 7.28 9.13
C PHE A 79 1.94 7.02 10.01
N LEU A 80 2.19 6.64 11.24
CA LEU A 80 1.13 6.31 12.19
C LEU A 80 0.89 7.49 13.12
N HIS A 81 -0.38 7.87 13.24
CA HIS A 81 -0.78 9.09 13.92
C HIS A 81 -0.54 9.08 15.42
N ASP A 82 -0.76 7.94 16.05
CA ASP A 82 -0.88 7.85 17.51
C ASP A 82 0.36 8.27 18.29
N GLU A 83 1.50 8.42 17.79
CA GLU A 83 2.70 8.84 18.51
C GLU A 83 3.74 9.41 17.56
N ASP A 84 3.28 9.97 16.46
CA ASP A 84 4.16 10.45 15.40
C ASP A 84 5.13 9.35 14.92
N ILE A 85 4.65 8.11 14.91
CA ILE A 85 5.45 6.97 14.52
C ILE A 85 5.63 6.97 13.01
N THR A 86 6.88 6.94 12.57
CA THR A 86 7.23 6.73 11.18
C THR A 86 7.85 5.35 11.04
N ILE A 87 7.24 4.52 10.20
CA ILE A 87 7.76 3.19 9.91
C ILE A 87 8.87 3.29 8.85
N LYS A 88 9.91 2.50 9.01
CA LYS A 88 10.97 2.42 8.00
C LYS A 88 10.38 2.10 6.64
N PRO A 89 10.86 2.72 5.55
CA PRO A 89 10.32 2.45 4.23
C PRO A 89 10.34 0.96 3.89
N ILE A 90 9.25 0.51 3.31
CA ILE A 90 9.11 -0.86 2.83
C ILE A 90 9.41 -0.86 1.34
N TYR A 91 10.40 -1.67 0.93
CA TYR A 91 10.85 -1.77 -0.45
C TYR A 91 10.27 -3.02 -1.08
N ILE A 92 9.61 -2.86 -2.21
CA ILE A 92 8.91 -3.93 -2.91
C ILE A 92 9.59 -4.16 -4.26
N TYR A 93 10.25 -5.30 -4.40
CA TYR A 93 11.00 -5.67 -5.61
C TYR A 93 10.30 -6.74 -6.43
N ASN A 94 9.33 -7.44 -5.86
CA ASN A 94 8.67 -8.56 -6.53
C ASN A 94 7.28 -8.81 -5.95
N ASN A 95 6.58 -9.75 -6.55
CA ASN A 95 5.23 -10.13 -6.20
C ASN A 95 5.08 -10.57 -4.73
N ARG A 96 6.03 -11.34 -4.22
CA ARG A 96 5.97 -11.82 -2.83
C ARG A 96 6.02 -10.66 -1.84
N GLU A 97 6.94 -9.75 -2.05
CA GLU A 97 7.08 -8.58 -1.19
C GLU A 97 5.85 -7.68 -1.29
N TYR A 98 5.26 -7.58 -2.48
CA TYR A 98 4.00 -6.87 -2.65
C TYR A 98 2.88 -7.48 -1.80
N GLN A 99 2.75 -8.80 -1.79
CA GLN A 99 1.73 -9.47 -0.98
C GLN A 99 1.95 -9.23 0.51
N ILE A 100 3.20 -9.26 0.97
CA ILE A 100 3.56 -8.96 2.35
C ILE A 100 3.17 -7.52 2.70
N ALA A 101 3.48 -6.58 1.81
CA ALA A 101 3.13 -5.18 2.01
C ALA A 101 1.61 -4.97 2.06
N CYS A 102 0.86 -5.63 1.21
CA CYS A 102 -0.60 -5.58 1.23
C CYS A 102 -1.17 -6.10 2.54
N GLU A 103 -0.63 -7.21 3.04
CA GLU A 103 -1.06 -7.77 4.31
C GLU A 103 -0.75 -6.84 5.48
N PHE A 104 0.45 -6.27 5.50
CA PHE A 104 0.84 -5.28 6.50
C PHE A 104 -0.12 -4.09 6.49
N LEU A 105 -0.38 -3.54 5.30
CA LEU A 105 -1.26 -2.38 5.15
C LEU A 105 -2.67 -2.70 5.61
N ARG A 106 -3.17 -3.88 5.30
CA ARG A 106 -4.50 -4.33 5.73
C ARG A 106 -4.59 -4.41 7.26
N GLN A 107 -3.58 -4.96 7.91
CA GLN A 107 -3.54 -5.04 9.36
C GLN A 107 -3.48 -3.68 10.02
N VAL A 108 -2.71 -2.75 9.44
CA VAL A 108 -2.65 -1.37 9.92
C VAL A 108 -4.01 -0.69 9.81
N MET A 109 -4.68 -0.85 8.67
CA MET A 109 -6.02 -0.27 8.45
C MET A 109 -7.06 -0.78 9.43
N HIS A 110 -6.88 -1.96 9.97
CA HIS A 110 -7.81 -2.56 10.92
C HIS A 110 -7.31 -2.54 12.36
N ASP A 111 -6.25 -1.80 12.64
CA ASP A 111 -5.65 -1.66 13.98
C ASP A 111 -5.33 -3.02 14.62
N LYS A 112 -4.89 -3.99 13.80
CA LYS A 112 -4.61 -5.35 14.25
C LYS A 112 -3.12 -5.67 14.34
N ILE A 113 -2.26 -4.67 14.19
CA ILE A 113 -0.82 -4.89 14.17
C ILE A 113 -0.18 -4.27 15.41
N ASP A 114 0.71 -5.04 16.04
CA ASP A 114 1.58 -4.54 17.09
C ASP A 114 2.86 -4.02 16.44
N ILE A 115 3.13 -2.73 16.61
CA ILE A 115 4.30 -2.10 16.00
C ILE A 115 5.56 -2.52 16.77
N LYS A 116 6.48 -3.13 16.05
CA LYS A 116 7.77 -3.55 16.62
C LYS A 116 8.75 -2.39 16.56
N ASP A 117 9.58 -2.23 17.60
CA ASP A 117 10.57 -1.17 17.67
C ASP A 117 11.51 -1.17 16.47
N GLU A 118 11.85 -2.34 15.97
CA GLU A 118 12.74 -2.49 14.81
C GLU A 118 12.16 -1.93 13.50
N TRP A 119 10.83 -1.71 13.44
CA TRP A 119 10.18 -1.13 12.27
C TRP A 119 10.17 0.39 12.28
N ILE A 120 10.41 1.00 13.42
CA ILE A 120 10.35 2.45 13.58
C ILE A 120 11.58 3.10 12.95
N ALA A 121 11.34 4.12 12.15
CA ALA A 121 12.40 4.86 11.47
C ALA A 121 13.25 5.68 12.45
#